data_8bf3f66d514da40f5f38d4d991b91a9a
#
_entry.id   8bf3f66d514da40f5f38d4d991b91a9a
#
_cell.length_a   1.000
_cell.length_b   1.000
_cell.length_c   1.000
_cell.angle_alpha   90.00
_cell.angle_beta   90.00
_cell.angle_gamma   90.00
#
_symmetry.space_group_name_H-M   'P 1'
#
loop_
_entity.id
_entity.type
_entity.pdbx_description
1 polymer ?
#
loop_
_entity_poly.entity_id
_entity_poly.type
_entity_poly.pdbx_seq_one_letter_code
_entity_poly.pdbx_strand_id
1 'polypeptide(L)'
;MQDNKAFTNDLSKVSDINKKALNAQRETLILKGYSKNTQRTYYYEFAQFIYILGNHDASTLDQDRIRSYFVYCADVLNMKESRINSRYNAIKFYYEQVLGRAKFCIDLPRPKMPSQLPKHISVRDIKRLFDAVSNPKHLLMLKLCYGMGLRVSEIVNLKITDIDSGNMQVLLENAKGKKDRYVNLPESILEELRAYYKEYKPKKFLFEGQNGGQYSIRSAQNVFKSAMRKAKINKDVGIHALRHSFATHLLENGTDISYIQSLLGHNSIKTTLRYTGVAQKNVKNVKSPLDRL
;
A
#
# COMPACT_ATOMS: atom_id res chain seq x y z
N MET A 1 18.61 -15.62 28.14
CA MET A 1 18.08 -14.43 27.44
C MET A 1 18.84 -14.31 26.12
N GLN A 2 18.36 -14.98 25.07
CA GLN A 2 18.96 -14.84 23.74
C GLN A 2 18.34 -13.62 23.07
N ASP A 3 19.20 -12.72 22.64
CA ASP A 3 18.88 -11.46 22.01
C ASP A 3 17.80 -11.59 20.91
N ASN A 4 16.70 -10.91 21.09
CA ASN A 4 15.65 -10.62 20.11
C ASN A 4 16.18 -9.73 18.97
N LYS A 5 17.38 -9.98 18.45
CA LYS A 5 17.88 -9.29 17.27
C LYS A 5 17.17 -9.83 16.06
N ALA A 6 16.22 -9.04 15.59
CA ALA A 6 15.71 -9.18 14.25
C ALA A 6 16.86 -9.47 13.29
N PHE A 7 16.67 -10.48 12.43
CA PHE A 7 17.60 -10.84 11.38
C PHE A 7 18.21 -9.60 10.74
N THR A 8 19.49 -9.42 10.87
CA THR A 8 20.25 -8.46 10.07
C THR A 8 20.34 -9.04 8.66
N ASN A 9 20.34 -8.22 7.61
CA ASN A 9 20.39 -8.61 6.19
C ASN A 9 21.65 -9.46 5.83
N ASP A 10 22.30 -10.02 6.80
CA ASP A 10 23.52 -10.83 6.67
C ASP A 10 23.16 -12.27 6.27
N LEU A 11 23.11 -12.50 4.97
CA LEU A 11 22.89 -13.82 4.37
C LEU A 11 24.02 -14.81 4.64
N SER A 12 25.17 -14.36 5.17
CA SER A 12 26.29 -15.24 5.52
C SER A 12 25.91 -16.27 6.60
N LYS A 13 24.88 -15.96 7.38
CA LYS A 13 24.35 -16.82 8.45
C LYS A 13 23.35 -17.89 7.98
N VAL A 14 22.95 -17.87 6.71
CA VAL A 14 22.10 -18.92 6.14
C VAL A 14 22.98 -20.09 5.69
N SER A 15 22.61 -21.31 6.07
CA SER A 15 23.33 -22.51 5.66
C SER A 15 23.36 -22.69 4.15
N ASP A 16 24.42 -23.31 3.62
CA ASP A 16 24.57 -23.45 2.15
C ASP A 16 23.45 -24.30 1.53
N ILE A 17 22.89 -25.25 2.26
CA ILE A 17 21.72 -26.03 1.85
C ILE A 17 20.56 -25.10 1.57
N ASN A 18 20.27 -24.18 2.48
CA ASN A 18 19.14 -23.29 2.39
C ASN A 18 19.39 -22.07 1.48
N LYS A 19 20.65 -21.73 1.17
CA LYS A 19 20.96 -20.72 0.14
C LYS A 19 20.41 -21.12 -1.24
N LYS A 20 20.51 -22.42 -1.59
CA LYS A 20 19.93 -22.94 -2.85
C LYS A 20 18.41 -22.73 -2.89
N ALA A 21 17.71 -23.03 -1.80
CA ALA A 21 16.27 -22.83 -1.68
C ALA A 21 15.88 -21.34 -1.83
N LEU A 22 16.65 -20.43 -1.20
CA LEU A 22 16.42 -18.99 -1.28
C LEU A 22 16.62 -18.45 -2.70
N ASN A 23 17.65 -18.92 -3.42
CA ASN A 23 17.90 -18.53 -4.81
C ASN A 23 16.81 -19.06 -5.74
N ALA A 24 16.39 -20.31 -5.62
CA ALA A 24 15.32 -20.91 -6.40
C ALA A 24 14.01 -20.14 -6.22
N GLN A 25 13.68 -19.72 -4.98
CA GLN A 25 12.53 -18.87 -4.72
C GLN A 25 12.63 -17.52 -5.44
N ARG A 26 13.79 -16.86 -5.38
CA ARG A 26 14.03 -15.58 -6.05
C ARG A 26 13.86 -15.69 -7.57
N GLU A 27 14.45 -16.70 -8.17
CA GLU A 27 14.34 -16.97 -9.60
C GLU A 27 12.89 -17.20 -10.03
N THR A 28 12.16 -18.03 -9.30
CA THR A 28 10.74 -18.30 -9.56
C THR A 28 9.89 -17.04 -9.46
N LEU A 29 10.16 -16.15 -8.48
CA LEU A 29 9.46 -14.87 -8.35
C LEU A 29 9.74 -13.95 -9.55
N ILE A 30 10.97 -13.96 -10.09
CA ILE A 30 11.35 -13.18 -11.26
C ILE A 30 10.63 -13.73 -12.50
N LEU A 31 10.73 -15.03 -12.76
CA LEU A 31 10.11 -15.70 -13.91
C LEU A 31 8.59 -15.53 -13.94
N LYS A 32 7.94 -15.54 -12.77
CA LYS A 32 6.49 -15.27 -12.65
C LYS A 32 6.13 -13.78 -12.72
N GLY A 33 7.08 -12.88 -12.95
CA GLY A 33 6.82 -11.46 -13.14
C GLY A 33 6.29 -10.72 -11.90
N TYR A 34 6.64 -11.18 -10.69
CA TYR A 34 6.27 -10.48 -9.47
C TYR A 34 6.94 -9.11 -9.37
N SER A 35 6.25 -8.14 -8.78
CA SER A 35 6.81 -6.80 -8.58
C SER A 35 8.07 -6.84 -7.71
N LYS A 36 9.02 -5.91 -7.96
CA LYS A 36 10.27 -5.80 -7.18
C LYS A 36 10.02 -5.74 -5.66
N ASN A 37 8.94 -5.06 -5.25
CA ASN A 37 8.58 -4.98 -3.83
C ASN A 37 8.10 -6.33 -3.28
N THR A 38 7.30 -7.07 -4.04
CA THR A 38 6.87 -8.43 -3.66
C THR A 38 8.05 -9.39 -3.61
N GLN A 39 8.94 -9.35 -4.62
CA GLN A 39 10.16 -10.13 -4.64
C GLN A 39 10.99 -9.89 -3.37
N ARG A 40 11.23 -8.60 -3.03
CA ARG A 40 11.96 -8.22 -1.83
C ARG A 40 11.29 -8.72 -0.55
N THR A 41 9.97 -8.60 -0.43
CA THR A 41 9.23 -9.02 0.76
C THR A 41 9.29 -10.53 0.93
N TYR A 42 9.02 -11.30 -0.13
CA TYR A 42 9.03 -12.76 -0.07
C TYR A 42 10.43 -13.29 0.20
N TYR A 43 11.44 -12.73 -0.46
CA TYR A 43 12.83 -13.07 -0.23
C TYR A 43 13.23 -12.85 1.22
N TYR A 44 12.93 -11.67 1.77
CA TYR A 44 13.24 -11.34 3.16
C TYR A 44 12.51 -12.25 4.16
N GLU A 45 11.20 -12.44 4.01
CA GLU A 45 10.43 -13.27 4.94
C GLU A 45 10.81 -14.75 4.85
N PHE A 46 11.19 -15.26 3.68
CA PHE A 46 11.70 -16.62 3.54
C PHE A 46 13.11 -16.75 4.11
N ALA A 47 13.98 -15.78 3.91
CA ALA A 47 15.32 -15.77 4.52
C ALA A 47 15.26 -15.82 6.04
N GLN A 48 14.29 -15.13 6.67
CA GLN A 48 14.05 -15.21 8.12
C GLN A 48 13.66 -16.63 8.56
N PHE A 49 12.84 -17.30 7.78
CA PHE A 49 12.42 -18.67 8.05
C PHE A 49 13.62 -19.64 8.01
N ILE A 50 14.35 -19.65 6.90
CA ILE A 50 15.49 -20.58 6.73
C ILE A 50 16.66 -20.27 7.68
N TYR A 51 16.80 -19.03 8.14
CA TYR A 51 17.76 -18.66 9.17
C TYR A 51 17.46 -19.37 10.50
N ILE A 52 16.17 -19.42 10.89
CA ILE A 52 15.76 -20.12 12.13
C ILE A 52 15.89 -21.62 11.99
N LEU A 53 15.73 -22.17 10.79
CA LEU A 53 15.94 -23.60 10.53
C LEU A 53 17.41 -24.04 10.72
N GLY A 54 18.37 -23.11 10.59
CA GLY A 54 19.78 -23.41 10.64
C GLY A 54 20.20 -24.39 9.55
N ASN A 55 20.72 -25.54 9.93
CA ASN A 55 21.20 -26.57 9.00
C ASN A 55 20.12 -27.57 8.54
N HIS A 56 18.87 -27.41 8.96
CA HIS A 56 17.79 -28.27 8.49
C HIS A 56 17.37 -27.81 7.10
N ASP A 57 17.31 -28.75 6.16
CA ASP A 57 16.90 -28.45 4.79
C ASP A 57 15.41 -28.06 4.75
N ALA A 58 15.15 -26.83 4.30
CA ALA A 58 13.79 -26.33 4.17
C ALA A 58 12.95 -27.18 3.22
N SER A 59 13.55 -27.88 2.26
CA SER A 59 12.82 -28.70 1.30
C SER A 59 12.26 -29.99 1.90
N THR A 60 12.77 -30.46 3.03
CA THR A 60 12.39 -31.74 3.64
C THR A 60 11.30 -31.62 4.71
N LEU A 61 10.95 -30.41 5.11
CA LEU A 61 9.99 -30.20 6.19
C LEU A 61 8.58 -30.66 5.80
N ASP A 62 7.87 -31.21 6.78
CA ASP A 62 6.46 -31.53 6.74
C ASP A 62 5.59 -30.34 7.22
N GLN A 63 4.28 -30.51 7.14
CA GLN A 63 3.32 -29.49 7.55
C GLN A 63 3.37 -29.23 9.07
N ASP A 64 3.60 -30.25 9.89
CA ASP A 64 3.60 -30.14 11.35
C ASP A 64 4.79 -29.30 11.84
N ARG A 65 5.95 -29.46 11.21
CA ARG A 65 7.11 -28.62 11.50
C ARG A 65 6.89 -27.17 11.10
N ILE A 66 6.23 -26.93 9.98
CA ILE A 66 5.89 -25.55 9.57
C ILE A 66 4.83 -24.96 10.50
N ARG A 67 3.85 -25.75 10.95
CA ARG A 67 2.89 -25.35 11.96
C ARG A 67 3.57 -24.95 13.26
N SER A 68 4.48 -25.79 13.76
CA SER A 68 5.27 -25.51 14.97
C SER A 68 6.10 -24.22 14.83
N TYR A 69 6.65 -23.97 13.64
CA TYR A 69 7.34 -22.71 13.36
C TYR A 69 6.42 -21.49 13.44
N PHE A 70 5.17 -21.56 12.96
CA PHE A 70 4.23 -20.44 13.09
C PHE A 70 3.76 -20.22 14.52
N VAL A 71 3.62 -21.29 15.31
CA VAL A 71 3.38 -21.18 16.76
C VAL A 71 4.54 -20.46 17.43
N TYR A 72 5.79 -20.83 17.11
CA TYR A 72 6.98 -20.13 17.59
C TYR A 72 6.99 -18.64 17.19
N CYS A 73 6.60 -18.31 15.96
CA CYS A 73 6.47 -16.92 15.50
C CYS A 73 5.46 -16.11 16.31
N ALA A 74 4.34 -16.73 16.68
CA ALA A 74 3.27 -16.06 17.42
C ALA A 74 3.60 -15.95 18.91
N ASP A 75 4.00 -17.06 19.52
CA ASP A 75 4.11 -17.21 20.98
C ASP A 75 5.47 -16.71 21.51
N VAL A 76 6.57 -17.12 20.88
CA VAL A 76 7.92 -16.79 21.35
C VAL A 76 8.43 -15.47 20.75
N LEU A 77 8.25 -15.27 19.43
CA LEU A 77 8.70 -14.04 18.77
C LEU A 77 7.70 -12.88 18.88
N ASN A 78 6.52 -13.10 19.42
CA ASN A 78 5.44 -12.11 19.56
C ASN A 78 5.19 -11.31 18.26
N MET A 79 5.18 -12.01 17.13
CA MET A 79 5.01 -11.38 15.82
C MET A 79 3.55 -10.97 15.62
N LYS A 80 3.35 -9.76 15.08
CA LYS A 80 2.02 -9.30 14.69
C LYS A 80 1.44 -10.16 13.56
N GLU A 81 0.13 -10.35 13.55
CA GLU A 81 -0.61 -11.19 12.63
C GLU A 81 -0.31 -10.84 11.16
N SER A 82 -0.17 -9.55 10.85
CA SER A 82 0.16 -9.08 9.51
C SER A 82 1.52 -9.58 9.03
N ARG A 83 2.51 -9.64 9.92
CA ARG A 83 3.83 -10.13 9.60
C ARG A 83 3.86 -11.65 9.48
N ILE A 84 3.13 -12.36 10.37
CA ILE A 84 2.95 -13.81 10.25
C ILE A 84 2.31 -14.15 8.90
N ASN A 85 1.30 -13.42 8.46
CA ASN A 85 0.67 -13.62 7.15
C ASN A 85 1.63 -13.35 5.98
N SER A 86 2.51 -12.35 6.08
CA SER A 86 3.53 -12.10 5.05
C SER A 86 4.51 -13.26 4.96
N ARG A 87 4.96 -13.77 6.11
CA ARG A 87 5.85 -14.93 6.20
C ARG A 87 5.19 -16.20 5.70
N TYR A 88 3.94 -16.41 6.08
CA TYR A 88 3.12 -17.51 5.57
C TYR A 88 3.07 -17.51 4.03
N ASN A 89 2.78 -16.37 3.42
CA ASN A 89 2.70 -16.27 1.97
C ASN A 89 4.06 -16.54 1.28
N ALA A 90 5.17 -16.13 1.88
CA ALA A 90 6.51 -16.40 1.36
C ALA A 90 6.87 -17.90 1.46
N ILE A 91 6.56 -18.55 2.59
CA ILE A 91 6.77 -19.99 2.80
C ILE A 91 5.86 -20.79 1.88
N LYS A 92 4.55 -20.45 1.83
CA LYS A 92 3.59 -21.07 0.91
C LYS A 92 4.07 -21.01 -0.54
N PHE A 93 4.58 -19.85 -0.98
CA PHE A 93 5.10 -19.69 -2.33
C PHE A 93 6.26 -20.65 -2.60
N TYR A 94 7.17 -20.84 -1.66
CA TYR A 94 8.27 -21.78 -1.80
C TYR A 94 7.77 -23.21 -1.98
N TYR A 95 6.94 -23.71 -1.07
CA TYR A 95 6.48 -25.10 -1.16
C TYR A 95 5.58 -25.36 -2.38
N GLU A 96 4.68 -24.44 -2.71
CA GLU A 96 3.71 -24.67 -3.77
C GLU A 96 4.23 -24.29 -5.15
N GLN A 97 5.03 -23.21 -5.26
CA GLN A 97 5.44 -22.69 -6.55
C GLN A 97 6.87 -23.03 -6.94
N VAL A 98 7.74 -23.30 -5.97
CA VAL A 98 9.14 -23.70 -6.23
C VAL A 98 9.29 -25.21 -6.19
N LEU A 99 8.77 -25.85 -5.15
CA LEU A 99 8.85 -27.30 -4.99
C LEU A 99 7.70 -28.08 -5.67
N GLY A 100 6.69 -27.39 -6.19
CA GLY A 100 5.55 -28.04 -6.85
C GLY A 100 4.62 -28.83 -5.93
N ARG A 101 4.71 -28.64 -4.62
CA ARG A 101 3.84 -29.32 -3.64
C ARG A 101 2.49 -28.62 -3.57
N ALA A 102 1.60 -28.96 -4.48
CA ALA A 102 0.25 -28.38 -4.55
C ALA A 102 -0.49 -28.48 -3.21
N LYS A 103 -1.10 -27.38 -2.78
CA LYS A 103 -1.90 -27.27 -1.54
C LYS A 103 -1.14 -27.61 -0.24
N PHE A 104 0.18 -27.64 -0.24
CA PHE A 104 0.99 -28.00 0.93
C PHE A 104 0.67 -27.15 2.18
N CYS A 105 0.35 -25.88 2.01
CA CYS A 105 0.03 -24.98 3.14
C CYS A 105 -1.47 -24.75 3.34
N ILE A 106 -2.36 -25.53 2.72
CA ILE A 106 -3.81 -25.22 2.74
C ILE A 106 -4.42 -25.39 4.13
N ASP A 107 -3.95 -26.39 4.89
CA ASP A 107 -4.49 -26.77 6.20
C ASP A 107 -3.83 -26.02 7.37
N LEU A 108 -2.84 -25.18 7.08
CA LEU A 108 -2.18 -24.38 8.12
C LEU A 108 -3.07 -23.20 8.54
N PRO A 109 -3.45 -23.09 9.83
CA PRO A 109 -4.29 -22.01 10.31
C PRO A 109 -3.61 -20.66 10.13
N ARG A 110 -4.37 -19.69 9.61
CA ARG A 110 -3.91 -18.31 9.48
C ARG A 110 -4.39 -17.46 10.64
N PRO A 111 -3.56 -16.54 11.14
CA PRO A 111 -4.02 -15.57 12.14
C PRO A 111 -5.21 -14.79 11.62
N LYS A 112 -6.24 -14.62 12.45
CA LYS A 112 -7.35 -13.72 12.15
C LYS A 112 -6.82 -12.29 12.14
N MET A 113 -6.96 -11.61 10.99
CA MET A 113 -6.59 -10.21 10.90
C MET A 113 -7.64 -9.34 11.59
N PRO A 114 -7.24 -8.46 12.51
CA PRO A 114 -8.18 -7.52 13.09
C PRO A 114 -8.78 -6.63 12.00
N SER A 115 -10.11 -6.55 11.95
CA SER A 115 -10.82 -5.66 11.05
C SER A 115 -10.75 -4.24 11.59
N GLN A 116 -9.77 -3.47 11.11
CA GLN A 116 -9.67 -2.06 11.45
C GLN A 116 -10.35 -1.21 10.38
N LEU A 117 -11.19 -0.28 10.83
CA LEU A 117 -11.76 0.73 9.95
C LEU A 117 -10.64 1.61 9.37
N PRO A 118 -10.74 2.02 8.09
CA PRO A 118 -9.77 2.92 7.50
C PRO A 118 -9.68 4.22 8.29
N LYS A 119 -8.49 4.56 8.76
CA LYS A 119 -8.26 5.85 9.42
C LYS A 119 -8.28 6.95 8.36
N HIS A 120 -9.21 7.88 8.46
CA HIS A 120 -9.33 9.04 7.59
C HIS A 120 -9.08 10.35 8.34
N ILE A 121 -8.86 11.42 7.61
CA ILE A 121 -8.65 12.77 8.09
C ILE A 121 -9.92 13.58 7.76
N SER A 122 -10.48 14.31 8.71
CA SER A 122 -11.68 15.12 8.47
C SER A 122 -11.43 16.23 7.45
N VAL A 123 -12.49 16.72 6.78
CA VAL A 123 -12.40 17.84 5.82
C VAL A 123 -11.75 19.06 6.48
N ARG A 124 -12.09 19.35 7.73
CA ARG A 124 -11.48 20.45 8.51
C ARG A 124 -9.97 20.26 8.65
N ASP A 125 -9.53 19.06 9.00
CA ASP A 125 -8.11 18.77 9.17
C ASP A 125 -7.37 18.73 7.83
N ILE A 126 -8.01 18.31 6.74
CA ILE A 126 -7.44 18.39 5.37
C ILE A 126 -7.14 19.85 5.00
N LYS A 127 -8.06 20.77 5.28
CA LYS A 127 -7.81 22.22 5.05
C LYS A 127 -6.61 22.69 5.86
N ARG A 128 -6.57 22.41 7.17
CA ARG A 128 -5.45 22.78 8.04
C ARG A 128 -4.11 22.18 7.58
N LEU A 129 -4.15 20.95 7.07
CA LEU A 129 -2.97 20.28 6.53
C LEU A 129 -2.44 21.01 5.29
N PHE A 130 -3.31 21.41 4.37
CA PHE A 130 -2.92 22.16 3.17
C PHE A 130 -2.39 23.56 3.53
N ASP A 131 -3.04 24.26 4.44
CA ASP A 131 -2.63 25.59 4.90
C ASP A 131 -1.26 25.59 5.58
N ALA A 132 -0.86 24.45 6.16
CA ALA A 132 0.45 24.30 6.81
C ALA A 132 1.61 24.03 5.84
N VAL A 133 1.34 23.90 4.53
CA VAL A 133 2.36 23.57 3.51
C VAL A 133 2.70 24.80 2.69
N SER A 134 3.86 25.41 2.94
CA SER A 134 4.33 26.59 2.22
C SER A 134 4.95 26.34 0.85
N ASN A 135 5.48 25.12 0.61
CA ASN A 135 6.11 24.78 -0.67
C ASN A 135 5.05 24.40 -1.71
N PRO A 136 4.91 25.11 -2.85
CA PRO A 136 3.88 24.88 -3.85
C PRO A 136 3.90 23.47 -4.45
N LYS A 137 5.10 22.93 -4.72
CA LYS A 137 5.28 21.56 -5.22
C LYS A 137 4.72 20.52 -4.24
N HIS A 138 5.02 20.69 -2.95
CA HIS A 138 4.57 19.76 -1.92
C HIS A 138 3.05 19.87 -1.69
N LEU A 139 2.54 21.09 -1.70
CA LEU A 139 1.10 21.35 -1.58
C LEU A 139 0.31 20.72 -2.72
N LEU A 140 0.72 20.97 -3.96
CA LEU A 140 0.10 20.40 -5.15
C LEU A 140 0.13 18.85 -5.12
N MET A 141 1.26 18.27 -4.72
CA MET A 141 1.38 16.81 -4.56
C MET A 141 0.35 16.24 -3.58
N LEU A 142 0.17 16.87 -2.41
CA LEU A 142 -0.80 16.43 -1.42
C LEU A 142 -2.25 16.66 -1.87
N LYS A 143 -2.51 17.80 -2.55
CA LYS A 143 -3.83 18.09 -3.14
C LYS A 143 -4.23 17.06 -4.19
N LEU A 144 -3.31 16.66 -5.09
CA LEU A 144 -3.57 15.61 -6.07
C LEU A 144 -3.78 14.23 -5.41
N CYS A 145 -3.00 13.89 -4.37
CA CYS A 145 -3.22 12.67 -3.61
C CYS A 145 -4.63 12.60 -3.00
N TYR A 146 -5.12 13.73 -2.47
CA TYR A 146 -6.46 13.81 -1.89
C TYR A 146 -7.53 13.95 -2.97
N GLY A 147 -7.42 14.91 -3.89
CA GLY A 147 -8.47 15.25 -4.86
C GLY A 147 -8.75 14.17 -5.90
N MET A 148 -7.76 13.30 -6.17
CA MET A 148 -7.88 12.20 -7.15
C MET A 148 -7.79 10.82 -6.47
N GLY A 149 -7.64 10.76 -5.16
CA GLY A 149 -7.50 9.52 -4.42
C GLY A 149 -6.29 8.67 -4.80
N LEU A 150 -5.17 9.29 -5.18
CA LEU A 150 -3.99 8.59 -5.68
C LEU A 150 -3.22 7.83 -4.60
N ARG A 151 -2.61 6.71 -5.00
CA ARG A 151 -1.58 6.06 -4.17
C ARG A 151 -0.29 6.86 -4.23
N VAL A 152 0.52 6.81 -3.18
CA VAL A 152 1.82 7.51 -3.17
C VAL A 152 2.73 7.05 -4.32
N SER A 153 2.64 5.79 -4.73
CA SER A 153 3.38 5.29 -5.89
C SER A 153 2.84 5.85 -7.21
N GLU A 154 1.55 6.10 -7.32
CA GLU A 154 0.93 6.68 -8.52
C GLU A 154 1.34 8.14 -8.69
N ILE A 155 1.28 8.94 -7.61
CA ILE A 155 1.64 10.36 -7.68
C ILE A 155 3.12 10.58 -8.00
N VAL A 156 4.05 9.76 -7.48
CA VAL A 156 5.48 9.93 -7.78
C VAL A 156 5.87 9.39 -9.16
N ASN A 157 5.06 8.51 -9.75
CA ASN A 157 5.25 7.98 -11.10
C ASN A 157 4.52 8.79 -12.18
N LEU A 158 3.66 9.72 -11.79
CA LEU A 158 2.83 10.49 -12.72
C LEU A 158 3.71 11.30 -13.65
N LYS A 159 3.53 11.11 -14.95
CA LYS A 159 4.23 11.84 -15.99
C LYS A 159 3.41 13.05 -16.43
N ILE A 160 4.07 14.01 -17.04
CA ILE A 160 3.40 15.19 -17.62
C ILE A 160 2.45 14.76 -18.74
N THR A 161 2.87 13.77 -19.53
CA THR A 161 2.10 13.21 -20.65
C THR A 161 0.84 12.46 -20.25
N ASP A 162 0.71 12.10 -18.97
CA ASP A 162 -0.44 11.37 -18.44
C ASP A 162 -1.63 12.30 -18.15
N ILE A 163 -1.41 13.62 -18.22
CA ILE A 163 -2.41 14.65 -17.87
C ILE A 163 -3.06 15.19 -19.13
N ASP A 164 -4.34 14.90 -19.29
CA ASP A 164 -5.18 15.46 -20.33
C ASP A 164 -6.04 16.59 -19.75
N SER A 165 -5.53 17.82 -19.89
CA SER A 165 -6.25 19.01 -19.40
C SER A 165 -7.43 19.39 -20.27
N GLY A 166 -7.53 18.90 -21.51
CA GLY A 166 -8.66 19.14 -22.39
C GLY A 166 -9.89 18.33 -21.97
N ASN A 167 -9.68 17.06 -21.65
CA ASN A 167 -10.71 16.15 -21.18
C ASN A 167 -10.83 16.10 -19.64
N MET A 168 -10.03 16.90 -18.92
CA MET A 168 -9.98 16.93 -17.45
C MET A 168 -9.77 15.54 -16.83
N GLN A 169 -8.87 14.77 -17.43
CA GLN A 169 -8.55 13.39 -17.03
C GLN A 169 -7.05 13.17 -16.85
N VAL A 170 -6.73 12.18 -16.04
CA VAL A 170 -5.35 11.73 -15.82
C VAL A 170 -5.29 10.22 -15.99
N LEU A 171 -4.40 9.75 -16.86
CA LEU A 171 -4.11 8.34 -17.06
C LEU A 171 -3.16 7.86 -15.96
N LEU A 172 -3.53 6.80 -15.27
CA LEU A 172 -2.69 6.13 -14.29
C LEU A 172 -2.25 4.77 -14.84
N GLU A 173 -1.05 4.77 -15.43
CA GLU A 173 -0.45 3.56 -16.00
C GLU A 173 0.00 2.58 -14.91
N ASN A 174 -0.04 1.29 -15.22
CA ASN A 174 0.49 0.21 -14.37
C ASN A 174 0.04 0.30 -12.90
N ALA A 175 -1.19 0.69 -12.66
CA ALA A 175 -1.78 0.67 -11.33
C ALA A 175 -1.73 -0.75 -10.74
N LYS A 176 -2.08 -0.94 -9.48
CA LYS A 176 -2.01 -2.24 -8.80
C LYS A 176 -2.71 -3.32 -9.65
N GLY A 177 -1.96 -4.34 -10.10
CA GLY A 177 -2.45 -5.41 -10.98
C GLY A 177 -2.20 -5.16 -12.47
N LYS A 178 -1.33 -4.20 -12.85
CA LYS A 178 -0.98 -3.85 -14.24
C LYS A 178 -2.19 -3.42 -15.10
N LYS A 179 -3.21 -2.82 -14.47
CA LYS A 179 -4.37 -2.26 -15.16
C LYS A 179 -4.28 -0.74 -15.14
N ASP A 180 -4.45 -0.13 -16.29
CA ASP A 180 -4.53 1.31 -16.43
C ASP A 180 -5.93 1.79 -16.05
N ARG A 181 -6.03 3.02 -15.58
CA ARG A 181 -7.32 3.69 -15.33
C ARG A 181 -7.22 5.19 -15.50
N TYR A 182 -8.32 5.78 -15.89
CA TYR A 182 -8.48 7.22 -15.86
C TYR A 182 -9.08 7.68 -14.53
N VAL A 183 -8.65 8.85 -14.07
CA VAL A 183 -9.24 9.56 -12.93
C VAL A 183 -9.50 10.99 -13.34
N ASN A 184 -10.53 11.60 -12.78
CA ASN A 184 -10.88 12.98 -13.08
C ASN A 184 -9.86 13.93 -12.45
N LEU A 185 -9.38 14.90 -13.23
CA LEU A 185 -8.60 16.03 -12.77
C LEU A 185 -9.57 17.07 -12.18
N PRO A 186 -9.45 17.43 -10.87
CA PRO A 186 -10.32 18.46 -10.32
C PRO A 186 -10.07 19.83 -10.97
N GLU A 187 -11.13 20.52 -11.40
CA GLU A 187 -11.03 21.86 -12.02
C GLU A 187 -10.29 22.86 -11.15
N SER A 188 -10.54 22.82 -9.84
CA SER A 188 -9.89 23.68 -8.84
C SER A 188 -8.35 23.52 -8.76
N ILE A 189 -7.78 22.47 -9.33
CA ILE A 189 -6.33 22.19 -9.32
C ILE A 189 -5.66 22.64 -10.63
N LEU A 190 -6.41 22.81 -11.71
CA LEU A 190 -5.84 23.03 -13.04
C LEU A 190 -4.93 24.26 -13.09
N GLU A 191 -5.36 25.38 -12.52
CA GLU A 191 -4.57 26.62 -12.50
C GLU A 191 -3.28 26.47 -11.65
N GLU A 192 -3.38 25.82 -10.50
CA GLU A 192 -2.20 25.53 -9.67
C GLU A 192 -1.22 24.61 -10.40
N LEU A 193 -1.74 23.63 -11.15
CA LEU A 193 -0.94 22.70 -11.95
C LEU A 193 -0.20 23.44 -13.09
N ARG A 194 -0.88 24.37 -13.78
CA ARG A 194 -0.30 25.20 -14.83
C ARG A 194 0.77 26.14 -14.27
N ALA A 195 0.50 26.78 -13.13
CA ALA A 195 1.48 27.63 -12.44
C ALA A 195 2.73 26.84 -12.03
N TYR A 196 2.52 25.67 -11.43
CA TYR A 196 3.60 24.75 -11.08
C TYR A 196 4.43 24.36 -12.31
N TYR A 197 3.78 23.99 -13.42
CA TYR A 197 4.48 23.60 -14.65
C TYR A 197 5.35 24.74 -15.20
N LYS A 198 4.83 25.98 -15.21
CA LYS A 198 5.57 27.17 -15.67
C LYS A 198 6.80 27.47 -14.80
N GLU A 199 6.68 27.31 -13.48
CA GLU A 199 7.74 27.60 -12.49
C GLU A 199 8.81 26.50 -12.47
N TYR A 200 8.40 25.24 -12.32
CA TYR A 200 9.33 24.12 -12.09
C TYR A 200 9.84 23.46 -13.36
N LYS A 201 9.15 23.62 -14.50
CA LYS A 201 9.48 23.07 -15.82
C LYS A 201 9.93 21.60 -15.77
N PRO A 202 9.14 20.71 -15.17
CA PRO A 202 9.49 19.30 -15.07
C PRO A 202 9.66 18.72 -16.47
N LYS A 203 10.60 17.74 -16.63
CA LYS A 203 10.93 17.17 -17.95
C LYS A 203 10.14 15.89 -18.28
N LYS A 204 9.98 15.02 -17.32
CA LYS A 204 9.35 13.71 -17.51
C LYS A 204 8.27 13.43 -16.47
N PHE A 205 8.62 13.41 -15.21
CA PHE A 205 7.69 13.18 -14.13
C PHE A 205 7.08 14.51 -13.70
N LEU A 206 5.79 14.51 -13.36
CA LEU A 206 5.16 15.71 -12.84
C LEU A 206 5.92 16.26 -11.62
N PHE A 207 6.33 15.37 -10.73
CA PHE A 207 7.16 15.71 -9.57
C PHE A 207 8.54 15.09 -9.70
N GLU A 208 9.55 15.92 -9.88
CA GLU A 208 10.94 15.50 -9.97
C GLU A 208 11.69 15.76 -8.67
N GLY A 209 12.71 14.92 -8.39
CA GLY A 209 13.62 15.08 -7.26
C GLY A 209 14.59 16.26 -7.44
N GLN A 210 15.39 16.56 -6.43
CA GLN A 210 16.38 17.66 -6.48
C GLN A 210 17.43 17.47 -7.58
N ASN A 211 17.80 16.24 -7.87
CA ASN A 211 18.79 15.90 -8.90
C ASN A 211 18.12 15.50 -10.24
N GLY A 212 16.88 15.91 -10.46
CA GLY A 212 16.08 15.42 -11.57
C GLY A 212 15.55 14.00 -11.34
N GLY A 213 14.81 13.47 -12.33
CA GLY A 213 14.21 12.14 -12.23
C GLY A 213 13.05 12.04 -11.23
N GLN A 214 12.62 10.83 -10.96
CA GLN A 214 11.43 10.54 -10.17
C GLN A 214 11.54 11.02 -8.70
N TYR A 215 10.48 11.63 -8.19
CA TYR A 215 10.38 11.95 -6.76
C TYR A 215 10.28 10.69 -5.91
N SER A 216 11.00 10.62 -4.77
CA SER A 216 10.99 9.40 -3.97
C SER A 216 9.71 9.24 -3.14
N ILE A 217 9.20 8.00 -3.04
CA ILE A 217 8.07 7.66 -2.16
C ILE A 217 8.36 8.10 -0.71
N ARG A 218 9.59 7.90 -0.24
CA ARG A 218 10.01 8.28 1.11
C ARG A 218 9.92 9.78 1.34
N SER A 219 10.35 10.56 0.34
CA SER A 219 10.25 12.04 0.40
C SER A 219 8.79 12.49 0.44
N ALA A 220 7.91 11.92 -0.39
CA ALA A 220 6.48 12.23 -0.36
C ALA A 220 5.84 11.89 1.00
N GLN A 221 6.20 10.76 1.59
CA GLN A 221 5.76 10.39 2.94
C GLN A 221 6.26 11.36 4.01
N ASN A 222 7.50 11.85 3.89
CA ASN A 222 8.07 12.83 4.82
C ASN A 222 7.40 14.20 4.66
N VAL A 223 7.07 14.63 3.43
CA VAL A 223 6.26 15.83 3.16
C VAL A 223 4.93 15.76 3.92
N PHE A 224 4.20 14.66 3.77
CA PHE A 224 2.94 14.46 4.49
C PHE A 224 3.11 14.49 6.02
N LYS A 225 4.08 13.77 6.56
CA LYS A 225 4.36 13.75 8.01
C LYS A 225 4.71 15.13 8.54
N SER A 226 5.52 15.89 7.80
CA SER A 226 5.87 17.27 8.16
C SER A 226 4.64 18.18 8.16
N ALA A 227 3.78 18.07 7.14
CA ALA A 227 2.52 18.81 7.06
C ALA A 227 1.57 18.50 8.23
N MET A 228 1.38 17.22 8.58
CA MET A 228 0.59 16.78 9.73
C MET A 228 1.09 17.41 11.03
N ARG A 229 2.41 17.39 11.25
CA ARG A 229 3.04 17.97 12.43
C ARG A 229 2.86 19.49 12.50
N LYS A 230 3.11 20.21 11.39
CA LYS A 230 2.93 21.67 11.30
C LYS A 230 1.46 22.06 11.50
N ALA A 231 0.53 21.31 10.96
CA ALA A 231 -0.91 21.51 11.16
C ALA A 231 -1.39 21.10 12.57
N LYS A 232 -0.53 20.58 13.43
CA LYS A 232 -0.86 20.08 14.79
C LYS A 232 -1.99 19.03 14.75
N ILE A 233 -1.99 18.15 13.74
CA ILE A 233 -2.96 17.07 13.60
C ILE A 233 -2.40 15.83 14.29
N ASN A 234 -2.93 15.51 15.47
CA ASN A 234 -2.49 14.36 16.26
C ASN A 234 -3.25 13.09 15.85
N LYS A 235 -2.90 12.54 14.68
CA LYS A 235 -3.39 11.25 14.19
C LYS A 235 -2.22 10.42 13.68
N ASP A 236 -2.08 9.20 14.18
CA ASP A 236 -1.06 8.26 13.68
C ASP A 236 -1.53 7.64 12.35
N VAL A 237 -1.25 8.35 11.26
CA VAL A 237 -1.61 7.96 9.88
C VAL A 237 -0.49 8.31 8.90
N GLY A 238 -0.38 7.53 7.82
CA GLY A 238 0.52 7.82 6.71
C GLY A 238 -0.19 8.55 5.57
N ILE A 239 0.56 8.94 4.54
CA ILE A 239 0.04 9.65 3.34
C ILE A 239 -1.16 8.93 2.68
N HIS A 240 -1.27 7.61 2.84
CA HIS A 240 -2.39 6.83 2.32
C HIS A 240 -3.74 7.22 2.96
N ALA A 241 -3.71 7.90 4.12
CA ALA A 241 -4.91 8.45 4.74
C ALA A 241 -5.59 9.53 3.86
N LEU A 242 -4.85 10.24 2.99
CA LEU A 242 -5.45 11.16 2.02
C LEU A 242 -6.39 10.45 1.06
N ARG A 243 -5.97 9.30 0.54
CA ARG A 243 -6.80 8.46 -0.32
C ARG A 243 -7.99 7.84 0.45
N HIS A 244 -7.80 7.44 1.70
CA HIS A 244 -8.90 6.99 2.55
C HIS A 244 -9.91 8.10 2.80
N SER A 245 -9.42 9.33 3.06
CA SER A 245 -10.28 10.50 3.23
C SER A 245 -11.05 10.84 1.96
N PHE A 246 -10.41 10.80 0.79
CA PHE A 246 -11.10 10.96 -0.50
C PHE A 246 -12.29 10.00 -0.64
N ALA A 247 -12.04 8.70 -0.43
CA ALA A 247 -13.09 7.69 -0.54
C ALA A 247 -14.22 7.88 0.48
N THR A 248 -13.87 8.19 1.74
CA THR A 248 -14.85 8.42 2.81
C THR A 248 -15.68 9.66 2.54
N HIS A 249 -15.04 10.76 2.14
CA HIS A 249 -15.77 12.01 1.86
C HIS A 249 -16.66 11.93 0.62
N LEU A 250 -16.26 11.19 -0.44
CA LEU A 250 -17.14 10.90 -1.56
C LEU A 250 -18.37 10.12 -1.12
N LEU A 251 -18.17 9.09 -0.30
CA LEU A 251 -19.27 8.29 0.21
C LEU A 251 -20.20 9.10 1.13
N GLU A 252 -19.64 9.95 1.98
CA GLU A 252 -20.38 10.88 2.84
C GLU A 252 -21.22 11.90 2.02
N ASN A 253 -20.75 12.25 0.83
CA ASN A 253 -21.46 13.12 -0.12
C ASN A 253 -22.44 12.35 -1.03
N GLY A 254 -22.68 11.06 -0.78
CA GLY A 254 -23.68 10.26 -1.50
C GLY A 254 -23.20 9.65 -2.81
N THR A 255 -21.89 9.68 -3.10
CA THR A 255 -21.36 9.00 -4.29
C THR A 255 -21.52 7.48 -4.15
N ASP A 256 -22.03 6.85 -5.20
CA ASP A 256 -22.19 5.40 -5.24
C ASP A 256 -20.85 4.67 -5.09
N ILE A 257 -20.86 3.56 -4.35
CA ILE A 257 -19.68 2.81 -4.00
C ILE A 257 -18.99 2.17 -5.22
N SER A 258 -19.73 1.89 -6.28
CA SER A 258 -19.20 1.33 -7.53
C SER A 258 -18.35 2.37 -8.28
N TYR A 259 -18.77 3.63 -8.28
CA TYR A 259 -17.94 4.72 -8.83
C TYR A 259 -16.68 4.93 -7.99
N ILE A 260 -16.81 4.91 -6.66
CA ILE A 260 -15.63 5.01 -5.76
C ILE A 260 -14.67 3.85 -6.01
N GLN A 261 -15.18 2.63 -6.21
CA GLN A 261 -14.36 1.47 -6.56
C GLN A 261 -13.57 1.69 -7.85
N SER A 262 -14.24 2.19 -8.89
CA SER A 262 -13.64 2.46 -10.21
C SER A 262 -12.57 3.54 -10.11
N LEU A 263 -12.87 4.69 -9.49
CA LEU A 263 -11.92 5.79 -9.28
C LEU A 263 -10.67 5.34 -8.52
N LEU A 264 -10.86 4.52 -7.48
CA LEU A 264 -9.74 3.99 -6.71
C LEU A 264 -9.01 2.83 -7.43
N GLY A 265 -9.59 2.21 -8.43
CA GLY A 265 -9.02 1.02 -9.09
C GLY A 265 -8.88 -0.14 -8.09
N HIS A 266 -9.94 -0.48 -7.36
CA HIS A 266 -9.99 -1.63 -6.49
C HIS A 266 -10.51 -2.85 -7.26
N ASN A 267 -9.71 -3.90 -7.35
CA ASN A 267 -10.11 -5.16 -8.02
C ASN A 267 -11.26 -5.88 -7.32
N SER A 268 -11.53 -5.58 -6.06
CA SER A 268 -12.59 -6.21 -5.28
C SER A 268 -13.39 -5.16 -4.53
N ILE A 269 -14.71 -5.23 -4.67
CA ILE A 269 -15.66 -4.37 -3.95
C ILE A 269 -15.47 -4.47 -2.42
N LYS A 270 -15.04 -5.63 -1.90
CA LYS A 270 -14.75 -5.82 -0.47
C LYS A 270 -13.74 -4.81 0.06
N THR A 271 -12.81 -4.34 -0.79
CA THR A 271 -11.83 -3.32 -0.39
C THR A 271 -12.50 -1.95 -0.23
N THR A 272 -13.50 -1.64 -1.06
CA THR A 272 -14.23 -0.37 -1.03
C THR A 272 -15.30 -0.38 0.06
N LEU A 273 -15.97 -1.51 0.30
CA LEU A 273 -16.94 -1.68 1.39
C LEU A 273 -16.38 -1.37 2.79
N ARG A 274 -15.05 -1.40 2.97
CA ARG A 274 -14.44 -0.99 4.25
C ARG A 274 -14.70 0.49 4.60
N TYR A 275 -15.04 1.32 3.63
CA TYR A 275 -15.36 2.74 3.85
C TYR A 275 -16.79 2.93 4.34
N THR A 276 -17.72 2.00 4.05
CA THR A 276 -19.12 2.10 4.52
C THR A 276 -19.22 2.07 6.05
N GLY A 277 -18.35 1.29 6.72
CA GLY A 277 -18.29 1.26 8.18
C GLY A 277 -17.84 2.57 8.83
N VAL A 278 -17.20 3.47 8.07
CA VAL A 278 -16.74 4.79 8.53
C VAL A 278 -17.79 5.87 8.24
N ALA A 279 -18.48 5.75 7.10
CA ALA A 279 -19.50 6.70 6.63
C ALA A 279 -20.86 6.55 7.32
N GLN A 280 -20.95 5.90 8.49
CA GLN A 280 -22.20 5.65 9.24
C GLN A 280 -23.00 6.92 9.59
N LYS A 281 -22.42 8.11 9.42
CA LYS A 281 -23.16 9.37 9.59
C LYS A 281 -24.34 9.53 8.64
N ASN A 282 -24.31 8.85 7.47
CA ASN A 282 -25.35 8.99 6.46
C ASN A 282 -26.61 8.17 6.75
N VAL A 283 -26.57 7.18 7.63
CA VAL A 283 -27.76 6.41 8.02
C VAL A 283 -28.82 7.32 8.68
N LYS A 284 -28.39 8.38 9.37
CA LYS A 284 -29.30 9.37 9.97
C LYS A 284 -30.06 10.22 8.94
N ASN A 285 -29.57 10.30 7.70
CA ASN A 285 -30.17 11.09 6.61
C ASN A 285 -31.03 10.23 5.67
N VAL A 286 -31.13 8.94 5.90
CA VAL A 286 -32.00 8.06 5.12
C VAL A 286 -33.43 8.29 5.59
N LYS A 287 -34.19 9.04 4.77
CA LYS A 287 -35.63 9.20 5.00
C LYS A 287 -36.33 7.86 4.73
N SER A 288 -37.24 7.49 5.63
CA SER A 288 -38.09 6.32 5.43
C SER A 288 -38.87 6.47 4.11
N PRO A 289 -39.09 5.37 3.34
CA PRO A 289 -40.04 5.43 2.25
C PRO A 289 -41.44 5.91 2.69
N LEU A 290 -41.82 5.63 3.93
CA LEU A 290 -43.09 6.09 4.51
C LEU A 290 -43.15 7.63 4.65
N ASP A 291 -42.00 8.29 4.89
CA ASP A 291 -41.93 9.76 5.02
C ASP A 291 -42.00 10.46 3.66
N ARG A 292 -42.12 9.70 2.56
CA ARG A 292 -42.26 10.18 1.18
C ARG A 292 -43.64 9.93 0.57
N LEU A 293 -44.52 9.23 1.33
CA LEU A 293 -45.94 9.04 0.98
C LEU A 293 -46.77 10.26 1.41
#